data_3581847589aabb76fddbca7c37d6e41f
#
_entry.id   3581847589aabb76fddbca7c37d6e41f
#
_cell.length_a   1.000
_cell.length_b   1.000
_cell.length_c   1.000
_cell.angle_alpha   90.00
_cell.angle_beta   90.00
_cell.angle_gamma   90.00
#
_symmetry.space_group_name_H-M   'P 1'
#
loop_
_entity.id
_entity.type
_entity.pdbx_description
1 polymer ?
#
loop_
_entity_poly.entity_id
_entity_poly.type
_entity_poly.pdbx_seq_one_letter_code
_entity_poly.pdbx_strand_id
1 'polypeptide(L)'
;MVSLREKTEEKRIGNRQNACMIETENGVLCIDPSLPLIKVLGKKYTLLILALLGNNQGKRNFHAIFMAIPYSSANAISQRLKELISAGLVKRSTSEKHIIYSLTEFGERVRKLLVPLIIEAGKGP
;
A
#
# COMPACT_ATOMS: atom_id res chain seq x y z
N MET A 1 -9.38 -5.76 -3.12
CA MET A 1 -10.16 -6.95 -2.80
C MET A 1 -10.29 -7.12 -1.31
N VAL A 2 -11.44 -7.49 -0.85
CA VAL A 2 -11.65 -7.69 0.57
C VAL A 2 -11.75 -9.18 0.87
N SER A 3 -11.53 -9.51 2.13
CA SER A 3 -11.61 -10.86 2.62
C SER A 3 -12.84 -10.98 3.51
N LEU A 4 -13.63 -12.01 3.28
CA LEU A 4 -14.82 -12.23 4.08
C LEU A 4 -14.49 -13.17 5.23
N ARG A 5 -14.47 -12.63 6.44
CA ARG A 5 -14.10 -13.38 7.62
C ARG A 5 -15.06 -13.11 8.77
N GLU A 6 -16.30 -13.05 8.43
CA GLU A 6 -17.33 -12.64 9.38
C GLU A 6 -17.36 -13.47 10.66
N LYS A 7 -17.34 -14.79 10.52
CA LYS A 7 -17.45 -15.66 11.68
C LYS A 7 -16.30 -15.47 12.66
N THR A 8 -15.10 -15.36 12.13
CA THR A 8 -13.91 -15.19 12.96
C THR A 8 -13.93 -13.83 13.65
N GLU A 9 -14.30 -12.82 12.90
CA GLU A 9 -14.31 -11.46 13.42
C GLU A 9 -15.35 -11.29 14.54
N GLU A 10 -16.51 -11.86 14.36
CA GLU A 10 -17.53 -11.78 15.39
C GLU A 10 -17.05 -12.34 16.73
N LYS A 11 -16.37 -13.48 16.67
CA LYS A 11 -15.87 -14.11 17.87
C LYS A 11 -14.80 -13.29 18.57
N ARG A 12 -13.88 -12.73 17.80
CA ARG A 12 -12.74 -12.03 18.37
C ARG A 12 -13.05 -10.61 18.81
N ILE A 13 -13.93 -9.97 18.10
CA ILE A 13 -14.17 -8.55 18.30
C ILE A 13 -15.17 -8.28 19.41
N GLY A 14 -16.14 -9.16 19.59
CA GLY A 14 -17.17 -8.93 20.58
C GLY A 14 -17.93 -7.64 20.30
N ASN A 15 -17.76 -6.65 21.16
CA ASN A 15 -18.47 -5.37 21.00
C ASN A 15 -18.08 -4.60 19.75
N ARG A 16 -16.99 -4.98 19.11
CA ARG A 16 -16.51 -4.28 17.93
C ARG A 16 -16.69 -5.10 16.66
N GLN A 17 -17.57 -6.07 16.69
CA GLN A 17 -17.76 -6.96 15.56
C GLN A 17 -18.19 -6.25 14.29
N ASN A 18 -18.74 -5.04 14.39
CA ASN A 18 -19.14 -4.27 13.22
C ASN A 18 -18.08 -3.26 12.77
N ALA A 19 -16.93 -3.23 13.45
CA ALA A 19 -15.92 -2.22 13.17
C ALA A 19 -15.34 -2.32 11.78
N CYS A 20 -15.31 -3.53 11.21
CA CYS A 20 -14.75 -3.73 9.86
C CYS A 20 -15.82 -3.88 8.78
N MET A 21 -17.10 -3.76 9.14
CA MET A 21 -18.18 -3.89 8.17
C MET A 21 -18.42 -2.56 7.49
N ILE A 22 -18.40 -2.57 6.17
CA ILE A 22 -18.56 -1.35 5.39
C ILE A 22 -19.68 -1.55 4.39
N GLU A 23 -20.63 -0.61 4.39
CA GLU A 23 -21.71 -0.62 3.42
C GLU A 23 -21.26 0.08 2.15
N THR A 24 -21.52 -0.54 1.03
CA THR A 24 -21.19 0.02 -0.27
C THR A 24 -22.39 -0.10 -1.19
N GLU A 25 -22.31 0.50 -2.36
CA GLU A 25 -23.34 0.38 -3.37
C GLU A 25 -23.58 -1.07 -3.78
N ASN A 26 -22.57 -1.90 -3.63
CA ASN A 26 -22.64 -3.31 -4.01
C ASN A 26 -22.94 -4.23 -2.83
N GLY A 27 -23.28 -3.68 -1.68
CA GLY A 27 -23.59 -4.46 -0.50
C GLY A 27 -22.61 -4.21 0.63
N VAL A 28 -22.71 -5.04 1.65
CA VAL A 28 -21.87 -4.92 2.83
C VAL A 28 -20.61 -5.73 2.66
N LEU A 29 -19.47 -5.12 2.92
CA LEU A 29 -18.18 -5.78 2.85
C LEU A 29 -17.54 -5.83 4.21
N CYS A 30 -16.85 -6.94 4.49
CA CYS A 30 -16.06 -7.06 5.70
C CYS A 30 -14.59 -6.93 5.33
N ILE A 31 -13.92 -5.94 5.89
CA ILE A 31 -12.50 -5.73 5.65
C ILE A 31 -11.73 -6.45 6.73
N ASP A 32 -10.77 -7.25 6.32
CA ASP A 32 -9.89 -7.93 7.26
C ASP A 32 -8.72 -7.01 7.58
N PRO A 33 -8.70 -6.41 8.78
CA PRO A 33 -7.62 -5.46 9.10
C PRO A 33 -6.25 -6.12 9.24
N SER A 34 -6.18 -7.44 9.23
CA SER A 34 -4.90 -8.14 9.32
C SER A 34 -4.24 -8.34 7.96
N LEU A 35 -4.93 -8.01 6.87
CA LEU A 35 -4.31 -8.12 5.54
C LEU A 35 -3.10 -7.19 5.46
N PRO A 36 -1.98 -7.69 4.93
CA PRO A 36 -0.77 -6.87 4.86
C PRO A 36 -0.98 -5.53 4.14
N LEU A 37 -1.73 -5.52 3.06
CA LEU A 37 -2.03 -4.28 2.35
C LEU A 37 -2.76 -3.29 3.26
N ILE A 38 -3.76 -3.77 3.98
CA ILE A 38 -4.54 -2.89 4.86
C ILE A 38 -3.65 -2.32 5.97
N LYS A 39 -2.75 -3.15 6.50
CA LYS A 39 -1.85 -2.68 7.55
C LYS A 39 -0.90 -1.58 7.09
N VAL A 40 -0.40 -1.69 5.88
CA VAL A 40 0.62 -0.75 5.39
C VAL A 40 0.01 0.47 4.70
N LEU A 41 -1.23 0.35 4.21
CA LEU A 41 -1.81 1.37 3.35
C LEU A 41 -1.91 2.75 4.02
N GLY A 42 -2.23 2.76 5.30
CA GLY A 42 -2.38 4.02 6.04
C GLY A 42 -1.08 4.58 6.60
N LYS A 43 0.04 3.92 6.37
CA LYS A 43 1.30 4.38 6.93
C LYS A 43 1.92 5.46 6.08
N LYS A 44 2.74 6.27 6.75
CA LYS A 44 3.39 7.39 6.10
C LYS A 44 4.23 6.93 4.92
N TYR A 45 4.16 7.66 3.83
CA TYR A 45 4.91 7.45 2.59
C TYR A 45 4.46 6.28 1.73
N THR A 46 3.54 5.44 2.19
CA THR A 46 3.08 4.29 1.40
C THR A 46 2.55 4.72 0.04
N LEU A 47 1.61 5.66 0.04
CA LEU A 47 0.99 6.11 -1.20
C LEU A 47 2.01 6.73 -2.15
N LEU A 48 2.92 7.52 -1.59
CA LEU A 48 3.93 8.20 -2.41
C LEU A 48 4.88 7.20 -3.06
N ILE A 49 5.31 6.19 -2.31
CA ILE A 49 6.22 5.19 -2.85
C ILE A 49 5.54 4.40 -3.95
N LEU A 50 4.28 3.98 -3.72
CA LEU A 50 3.56 3.23 -4.74
C LEU A 50 3.35 4.06 -5.99
N ALA A 51 3.01 5.32 -5.84
CA ALA A 51 2.82 6.20 -6.99
C ALA A 51 4.12 6.39 -7.76
N LEU A 52 5.22 6.58 -7.04
CA LEU A 52 6.53 6.79 -7.64
C LEU A 52 7.00 5.59 -8.46
N LEU A 53 6.82 4.39 -7.91
CA LEU A 53 7.34 3.20 -8.56
C LEU A 53 6.60 2.84 -9.83
N GLY A 54 5.40 3.34 -10.00
CA GLY A 54 4.66 3.12 -11.24
C GLY A 54 4.93 4.16 -12.32
N ASN A 55 5.83 5.11 -12.04
CA ASN A 55 6.12 6.17 -12.99
C ASN A 55 7.20 5.74 -13.96
N ASN A 56 7.11 6.21 -15.20
CA ASN A 56 8.07 5.93 -16.27
C ASN A 56 8.28 4.42 -16.43
N GLN A 57 9.50 3.94 -16.23
CA GLN A 57 9.80 2.53 -16.35
C GLN A 57 9.46 1.76 -15.07
N GLY A 58 9.00 2.44 -14.04
CA GLY A 58 8.59 1.80 -12.83
C GLY A 58 9.71 1.16 -12.02
N LYS A 59 10.93 1.58 -12.24
CA LYS A 59 12.10 1.03 -11.56
C LYS A 59 12.92 2.14 -10.95
N ARG A 60 13.27 2.01 -9.69
CA ARG A 60 14.06 3.01 -9.00
C ARG A 60 14.96 2.37 -7.97
N ASN A 61 16.16 2.94 -7.78
CA ASN A 61 16.99 2.52 -6.68
C ASN A 61 16.55 3.27 -5.42
N PHE A 62 17.12 2.88 -4.28
CA PHE A 62 16.76 3.48 -3.00
C PHE A 62 16.98 4.99 -3.00
N HIS A 63 18.12 5.42 -3.51
CA HIS A 63 18.46 6.83 -3.50
C HIS A 63 17.44 7.67 -4.27
N ALA A 64 17.01 7.18 -5.42
CA ALA A 64 16.02 7.90 -6.23
C ALA A 64 14.68 8.02 -5.49
N ILE A 65 14.29 6.96 -4.80
CA ILE A 65 13.04 6.99 -4.02
C ILE A 65 13.18 7.99 -2.87
N PHE A 66 14.27 7.89 -2.14
CA PHE A 66 14.51 8.76 -0.99
C PHE A 66 14.54 10.23 -1.40
N MET A 67 15.23 10.54 -2.49
CA MET A 67 15.34 11.93 -2.94
C MET A 67 14.03 12.48 -3.49
N ALA A 68 13.14 11.61 -3.95
CA ALA A 68 11.87 12.06 -4.50
C ALA A 68 10.83 12.39 -3.42
N ILE A 69 11.07 11.98 -2.18
CA ILE A 69 10.11 12.22 -1.10
C ILE A 69 10.76 13.18 -0.09
N PRO A 70 10.46 14.48 -0.20
CA PRO A 70 11.06 15.45 0.71
C PRO A 70 10.63 15.24 2.14
N TYR A 71 11.51 15.63 3.06
CA TYR A 71 11.27 15.54 4.50
C TYR A 71 11.17 14.12 5.03
N SER A 72 11.51 13.12 4.22
CA SER A 72 11.56 11.75 4.69
C SER A 72 12.95 11.43 5.23
N SER A 73 13.03 10.37 6.04
CA SER A 73 14.32 9.87 6.51
C SER A 73 14.64 8.57 5.79
N ALA A 74 15.92 8.26 5.70
CA ALA A 74 16.34 7.01 5.07
C ALA A 74 15.77 5.80 5.81
N ASN A 75 15.72 5.88 7.14
CA ASN A 75 15.17 4.78 7.93
C ASN A 75 13.69 4.57 7.65
N ALA A 76 12.93 5.65 7.55
CA ALA A 76 11.49 5.55 7.29
C ALA A 76 11.23 4.95 5.92
N ILE A 77 11.95 5.39 4.90
CA ILE A 77 11.78 4.85 3.55
C ILE A 77 12.19 3.38 3.51
N SER A 78 13.31 3.04 4.14
CA SER A 78 13.78 1.67 4.18
C SER A 78 12.75 0.74 4.84
N GLN A 79 12.21 1.18 5.98
CA GLN A 79 11.21 0.40 6.69
C GLN A 79 9.95 0.22 5.86
N ARG A 80 9.52 1.28 5.20
CA ARG A 80 8.31 1.21 4.37
C ARG A 80 8.48 0.27 3.20
N LEU A 81 9.67 0.31 2.56
CA LEU A 81 9.95 -0.60 1.45
C LEU A 81 9.93 -2.05 1.90
N LYS A 82 10.48 -2.33 3.07
CA LYS A 82 10.44 -3.71 3.60
C LYS A 82 9.00 -4.17 3.80
N GLU A 83 8.16 -3.31 4.34
CA GLU A 83 6.77 -3.66 4.56
C GLU A 83 6.01 -3.85 3.26
N LEU A 84 6.30 -3.02 2.26
CA LEU A 84 5.66 -3.15 0.96
C LEU A 84 6.10 -4.43 0.25
N ILE A 85 7.34 -4.82 0.42
CA ILE A 85 7.81 -6.10 -0.12
C ILE A 85 7.09 -7.25 0.57
N SER A 86 6.99 -7.21 1.89
CA SER A 86 6.28 -8.24 2.65
C SER A 86 4.82 -8.34 2.24
N ALA A 87 4.21 -7.22 1.89
CA ALA A 87 2.81 -7.20 1.48
C ALA A 87 2.61 -7.62 0.02
N GLY A 88 3.70 -7.87 -0.70
CA GLY A 88 3.61 -8.33 -2.08
C GLY A 88 3.37 -7.22 -3.10
N LEU A 89 3.54 -5.97 -2.69
CA LEU A 89 3.30 -4.83 -3.58
C LEU A 89 4.54 -4.40 -4.34
N VAL A 90 5.71 -4.59 -3.74
CA VAL A 90 6.98 -4.15 -4.29
C VAL A 90 7.92 -5.34 -4.35
N LYS A 91 8.74 -5.38 -5.37
CA LYS A 91 9.79 -6.37 -5.47
C LYS A 91 11.15 -5.68 -5.57
N ARG A 92 12.14 -6.36 -5.00
CA ARG A 92 13.50 -5.89 -4.98
C ARG A 92 14.31 -6.82 -5.86
N SER A 93 15.04 -6.25 -6.80
CA SER A 93 15.87 -7.05 -7.69
C SER A 93 17.26 -6.43 -7.79
N THR A 94 18.21 -7.23 -8.24
CA THR A 94 19.58 -6.78 -8.43
C THR A 94 19.88 -6.78 -9.92
N SER A 95 20.40 -5.66 -10.41
CA SER A 95 20.77 -5.52 -11.81
C SER A 95 22.11 -4.81 -11.83
N GLU A 96 23.12 -5.46 -12.45
CA GLU A 96 24.46 -4.88 -12.60
C GLU A 96 25.00 -4.28 -11.30
N LYS A 97 24.88 -5.04 -10.20
CA LYS A 97 25.33 -4.65 -8.87
C LYS A 97 24.50 -3.54 -8.23
N HIS A 98 23.38 -3.19 -8.84
CA HIS A 98 22.49 -2.20 -8.25
C HIS A 98 21.22 -2.87 -7.76
N ILE A 99 20.69 -2.36 -6.65
CA ILE A 99 19.44 -2.83 -6.12
C ILE A 99 18.34 -1.93 -6.63
N ILE A 100 17.33 -2.54 -7.24
CA ILE A 100 16.24 -1.81 -7.87
C ILE A 100 14.91 -2.27 -7.29
N TYR A 101 14.04 -1.33 -7.03
CA TYR A 101 12.68 -1.58 -6.55
C TYR A 101 11.70 -1.32 -7.67
N SER A 102 10.68 -2.17 -7.75
CA SER A 102 9.63 -2.00 -8.76
C SER A 102 8.35 -2.61 -8.21
N LEU A 103 7.23 -2.32 -8.88
CA LEU A 103 5.95 -2.88 -8.45
C LEU A 103 5.79 -4.30 -8.96
N THR A 104 5.12 -5.12 -8.14
CA THR A 104 4.64 -6.42 -8.61
C THR A 104 3.36 -6.20 -9.41
N GLU A 105 2.81 -7.28 -9.99
CA GLU A 105 1.52 -7.16 -10.66
C GLU A 105 0.44 -6.70 -9.68
N PHE A 106 0.48 -7.22 -8.48
CA PHE A 106 -0.44 -6.78 -7.43
C PHE A 106 -0.24 -5.30 -7.12
N GLY A 107 1.03 -4.88 -7.00
CA GLY A 107 1.33 -3.47 -6.76
C GLY A 107 0.82 -2.56 -7.87
N GLU A 108 0.91 -3.02 -9.12
CA GLU A 108 0.40 -2.24 -10.25
C GLU A 108 -1.12 -2.07 -10.16
N ARG A 109 -1.83 -3.15 -9.83
CA ARG A 109 -3.28 -3.07 -9.69
C ARG A 109 -3.69 -2.12 -8.57
N VAL A 110 -2.98 -2.20 -7.45
CA VAL A 110 -3.27 -1.31 -6.32
C VAL A 110 -2.98 0.14 -6.70
N ARG A 111 -1.86 0.38 -7.38
CA ARG A 111 -1.52 1.74 -7.79
C ARG A 111 -2.59 2.36 -8.68
N LYS A 112 -3.12 1.57 -9.61
CA LYS A 112 -4.18 2.07 -10.48
C LYS A 112 -5.38 2.57 -9.68
N LEU A 113 -5.68 1.94 -8.57
CA LEU A 113 -6.78 2.35 -7.71
C LEU A 113 -6.42 3.56 -6.86
N LEU A 114 -5.14 3.72 -6.54
CA LEU A 114 -4.70 4.82 -5.68
C LEU A 114 -4.51 6.13 -6.42
N VAL A 115 -4.17 6.10 -7.70
CA VAL A 115 -3.92 7.33 -8.44
C VAL A 115 -5.13 8.27 -8.44
N PRO A 116 -6.36 7.82 -8.68
CA PRO A 116 -7.51 8.70 -8.56
C PRO A 116 -7.66 9.32 -7.18
N LEU A 117 -7.35 8.54 -6.14
CA LEU A 117 -7.40 9.06 -4.78
C LEU A 117 -6.38 10.19 -4.57
N ILE A 118 -5.17 9.99 -5.09
CA ILE A 118 -4.12 11.00 -4.97
C ILE A 118 -4.51 12.27 -5.71
N ILE A 119 -5.12 12.12 -6.87
CA ILE A 119 -5.59 13.26 -7.65
C ILE A 119 -6.65 14.04 -6.86
N GLU A 120 -7.58 13.33 -6.25
CA GLU A 120 -8.61 13.97 -5.43
C GLU A 120 -8.01 14.69 -4.24
N ALA A 121 -6.98 14.11 -3.63
CA ALA A 121 -6.29 14.75 -2.52
C ALA A 121 -5.68 16.08 -2.95
N GLY A 122 -5.20 16.16 -4.18
CA GLY A 122 -4.63 17.39 -4.69
C GLY A 122 -5.64 18.49 -4.96
N LYS A 123 -6.88 18.11 -5.23
CA LYS A 123 -7.94 19.08 -5.45
C LYS A 123 -8.43 19.69 -4.15
N GLY A 124 -8.37 18.92 -3.07
CA GLY A 124 -8.87 19.38 -1.78
C GLY A 124 -10.38 19.36 -1.69
N PRO A 125 -10.91 19.85 -0.59
CA PRO A 125 -12.35 19.87 -0.35
C PRO A 125 -13.09 20.85 -1.24
#